data_8d4fa0b64d0b27c32ca9edf96dfe3144
#
_entry.id   8d4fa0b64d0b27c32ca9edf96dfe3144
#
_cell.length_a   1.000
_cell.length_b   1.000
_cell.length_c   1.000
_cell.angle_alpha   90.00
_cell.angle_beta   90.00
_cell.angle_gamma   90.00
#
_symmetry.space_group_name_H-M   'P 1'
#
loop_
_entity.id
_entity.type
_entity.pdbx_description
1 polymer ?
#
loop_
_entity_poly.entity_id
_entity_poly.type
_entity_poly.pdbx_seq_one_letter_code
_entity_poly.pdbx_strand_id
1 'polypeptide(L)'
;MSSKDSFTPDSVPVCVFGGGNGWGKRVAETMRTAGFDVRIVEKDASNADIRQAISASALLFVAIPDPAINSLLQDHGKAMHGRMLIDCATNKSGFSKRLQELASEGVSICSSHPMAVSSAALRGQNVLLMPIGSNAVAAENAAHRIYGLLGMRIARIDFTQHGEIMALVQMLPHLVQRTFIDALATGLAAQNQQIADLTTLASANYLLAELGLGRVAAQRGEISAGIIATGMASEFGRTLLAALRESLDTIQKTSDSRSELAALFDAATQRIDPEGSWRRDMADKSEAGLIRLGNLRSRSLAIEAPNRIGMLRDILTVLARHNIDMTALDSQLMTGADGSERVRFEIGISNSHLPQESICRELETIGVRLHGNDTRE
;
A
#
# COMPACT_ATOMS: atom_id res chain seq x y z
N MET A 1 28.04 19.41 -15.04
CA MET A 1 28.53 18.01 -15.00
C MET A 1 27.57 17.25 -14.06
N SER A 2 26.84 16.30 -14.61
CA SER A 2 25.77 15.55 -13.95
C SER A 2 26.36 14.60 -12.90
N SER A 3 26.05 14.80 -11.63
CA SER A 3 26.35 13.87 -10.53
C SER A 3 25.37 12.68 -10.56
N LYS A 4 25.30 11.97 -11.69
CA LYS A 4 24.57 10.73 -11.78
C LYS A 4 25.45 9.58 -11.27
N ASP A 5 24.88 8.80 -10.32
CA ASP A 5 25.27 7.46 -9.92
C ASP A 5 26.51 7.28 -9.03
N SER A 6 26.46 7.86 -7.81
CA SER A 6 27.41 7.45 -6.74
C SER A 6 26.89 6.27 -5.90
N PHE A 7 25.62 5.85 -6.06
CA PHE A 7 25.04 4.71 -5.34
C PHE A 7 25.00 3.46 -6.24
N THR A 8 26.15 2.76 -6.32
CA THR A 8 26.33 1.55 -7.13
C THR A 8 26.67 0.35 -6.25
N PRO A 9 26.41 -0.90 -6.67
CA PRO A 9 26.66 -2.12 -5.88
C PRO A 9 28.11 -2.24 -5.39
N ASP A 10 29.08 -1.90 -6.22
CA ASP A 10 30.50 -2.06 -5.91
C ASP A 10 31.06 -1.03 -4.92
N SER A 11 30.28 0.03 -4.61
CA SER A 11 30.78 1.18 -3.84
C SER A 11 30.12 1.38 -2.49
N VAL A 12 28.98 0.70 -2.20
CA VAL A 12 28.15 1.03 -1.04
C VAL A 12 27.73 -0.22 -0.26
N PRO A 13 28.47 -0.61 0.79
CA PRO A 13 27.99 -1.62 1.73
C PRO A 13 26.73 -1.14 2.46
N VAL A 14 25.74 -2.01 2.54
CA VAL A 14 24.42 -1.73 3.12
C VAL A 14 24.20 -2.52 4.41
N CYS A 15 23.78 -1.85 5.47
CA CYS A 15 23.28 -2.50 6.68
C CYS A 15 21.76 -2.35 6.77
N VAL A 16 21.04 -3.46 6.95
CA VAL A 16 19.59 -3.48 7.16
C VAL A 16 19.32 -3.92 8.60
N PHE A 17 18.77 -3.02 9.40
CA PHE A 17 18.28 -3.33 10.74
C PHE A 17 16.87 -3.90 10.65
N GLY A 18 16.64 -5.13 11.14
CA GLY A 18 15.37 -5.84 11.04
C GLY A 18 15.13 -6.50 9.68
N GLY A 19 16.15 -7.11 9.09
CA GLY A 19 16.12 -7.72 7.77
C GLY A 19 15.46 -9.10 7.68
N GLY A 20 15.05 -9.71 8.80
CA GLY A 20 14.48 -11.06 8.84
C GLY A 20 13.02 -11.16 8.38
N ASN A 21 12.27 -10.07 8.44
CA ASN A 21 10.88 -10.05 7.99
C ASN A 21 10.45 -8.66 7.46
N GLY A 22 9.20 -8.55 7.03
CA GLY A 22 8.56 -7.29 6.68
C GLY A 22 9.33 -6.48 5.62
N TRP A 23 9.40 -5.16 5.83
CA TRP A 23 10.08 -4.23 4.94
C TRP A 23 11.57 -4.46 4.86
N GLY A 24 12.21 -4.76 5.99
CA GLY A 24 13.66 -5.00 6.02
C GLY A 24 14.06 -6.19 5.17
N LYS A 25 13.34 -7.32 5.26
CA LYS A 25 13.55 -8.49 4.42
C LYS A 25 13.38 -8.15 2.94
N ARG A 26 12.29 -7.47 2.59
CA ARG A 26 11.99 -7.09 1.20
C ARG A 26 13.10 -6.23 0.60
N VAL A 27 13.57 -5.23 1.34
CA VAL A 27 14.66 -4.35 0.91
C VAL A 27 15.98 -5.12 0.82
N ALA A 28 16.33 -5.94 1.82
CA ALA A 28 17.56 -6.70 1.82
C ALA A 28 17.65 -7.67 0.62
N GLU A 29 16.57 -8.40 0.32
CA GLU A 29 16.49 -9.31 -0.83
C GLU A 29 16.60 -8.55 -2.16
N THR A 30 15.89 -7.45 -2.30
CA THR A 30 15.93 -6.61 -3.51
C THR A 30 17.32 -6.04 -3.74
N MET A 31 17.99 -5.54 -2.70
CA MET A 31 19.33 -4.98 -2.79
C MET A 31 20.37 -6.07 -3.13
N ARG A 32 20.27 -7.25 -2.52
CA ARG A 32 21.15 -8.39 -2.86
C ARG A 32 20.98 -8.82 -4.32
N THR A 33 19.74 -8.92 -4.79
CA THR A 33 19.45 -9.24 -6.21
C THR A 33 20.03 -8.17 -7.15
N ALA A 34 20.10 -6.91 -6.72
CA ALA A 34 20.73 -5.83 -7.47
C ALA A 34 22.26 -5.78 -7.31
N GLY A 35 22.88 -6.76 -6.63
CA GLY A 35 24.34 -6.89 -6.49
C GLY A 35 24.97 -6.15 -5.32
N PHE A 36 24.19 -5.58 -4.39
CA PHE A 36 24.74 -4.90 -3.22
C PHE A 36 25.22 -5.88 -2.15
N ASP A 37 26.30 -5.53 -1.45
CA ASP A 37 26.71 -6.22 -0.21
C ASP A 37 25.78 -5.80 0.94
N VAL A 38 24.95 -6.73 1.40
CA VAL A 38 23.90 -6.45 2.40
C VAL A 38 24.14 -7.26 3.66
N ARG A 39 24.48 -6.58 4.74
CA ARG A 39 24.52 -7.10 6.11
C ARG A 39 23.16 -6.91 6.78
N ILE A 40 22.71 -7.90 7.52
CA ILE A 40 21.48 -7.83 8.34
C ILE A 40 21.87 -7.78 9.80
N VAL A 41 21.19 -6.92 10.56
CA VAL A 41 21.30 -6.81 12.03
C VAL A 41 19.93 -7.04 12.63
N GLU A 42 19.81 -8.05 13.48
CA GLU A 42 18.57 -8.43 14.17
C GLU A 42 18.56 -7.96 15.63
N LYS A 43 17.42 -8.14 16.31
CA LYS A 43 17.16 -7.66 17.66
C LYS A 43 18.08 -8.22 18.74
N ASP A 44 18.72 -9.37 18.50
CA ASP A 44 19.61 -10.08 19.41
C ASP A 44 21.09 -9.72 19.20
N ALA A 45 21.40 -8.83 18.26
CA ALA A 45 22.75 -8.35 18.02
C ALA A 45 23.29 -7.57 19.23
N SER A 46 24.54 -7.83 19.58
CA SER A 46 25.20 -7.07 20.65
C SER A 46 25.49 -5.62 20.23
N ASN A 47 25.69 -4.73 21.21
CA ASN A 47 26.11 -3.35 20.94
C ASN A 47 27.43 -3.27 20.18
N ALA A 48 28.31 -4.27 20.31
CA ALA A 48 29.56 -4.33 19.55
C ALA A 48 29.29 -4.67 18.08
N ASP A 49 28.40 -5.65 17.81
CA ASP A 49 28.01 -6.04 16.45
C ASP A 49 27.29 -4.90 15.74
N ILE A 50 26.40 -4.18 16.45
CA ILE A 50 25.71 -3.00 15.91
C ILE A 50 26.72 -1.93 15.49
N ARG A 51 27.67 -1.57 16.37
CA ARG A 51 28.70 -0.58 16.05
C ARG A 51 29.57 -1.03 14.87
N GLN A 52 29.96 -2.32 14.83
CA GLN A 52 30.72 -2.87 13.73
C GLN A 52 29.94 -2.81 12.42
N ALA A 53 28.66 -3.14 12.43
CA ALA A 53 27.78 -3.07 11.25
C ALA A 53 27.64 -1.62 10.74
N ILE A 54 27.44 -0.64 11.65
CA ILE A 54 27.38 0.77 11.29
C ILE A 54 28.69 1.23 10.68
N SER A 55 29.83 0.91 11.31
CA SER A 55 31.15 1.37 10.83
C SER A 55 31.55 0.78 9.48
N ALA A 56 31.10 -0.45 9.19
CA ALA A 56 31.40 -1.17 7.96
C ALA A 56 30.43 -0.82 6.81
N SER A 57 29.41 -0.01 7.04
CA SER A 57 28.36 0.28 6.04
C SER A 57 28.33 1.76 5.69
N ALA A 58 28.07 2.08 4.43
CA ALA A 58 27.83 3.44 3.98
C ALA A 58 26.35 3.82 4.06
N LEU A 59 25.44 2.84 3.90
CA LEU A 59 24.00 3.01 4.01
C LEU A 59 23.44 2.16 5.16
N LEU A 60 22.61 2.77 5.98
CA LEU A 60 21.86 2.17 7.07
C LEU A 60 20.36 2.23 6.74
N PHE A 61 19.76 1.08 6.49
CA PHE A 61 18.30 0.98 6.30
C PHE A 61 17.66 0.43 7.55
N VAL A 62 16.70 1.19 8.15
CA VAL A 62 16.12 0.88 9.45
C VAL A 62 14.66 0.48 9.30
N ALA A 63 14.38 -0.81 9.54
CA ALA A 63 13.04 -1.42 9.42
C ALA A 63 12.68 -2.20 10.70
N ILE A 64 12.83 -1.56 11.84
CA ILE A 64 12.52 -2.08 13.17
C ILE A 64 11.36 -1.29 13.80
N PRO A 65 10.70 -1.78 14.86
CA PRO A 65 9.61 -1.06 15.53
C PRO A 65 10.04 0.32 16.08
N ASP A 66 9.12 1.29 16.06
CA ASP A 66 9.41 2.70 16.44
C ASP A 66 10.17 2.86 17.77
N PRO A 67 9.83 2.16 18.88
CA PRO A 67 10.60 2.27 20.11
C PRO A 67 12.07 1.83 19.96
N ALA A 68 12.31 0.79 19.15
CA ALA A 68 13.65 0.29 18.89
C ALA A 68 14.44 1.24 17.98
N ILE A 69 13.77 1.96 17.05
CA ILE A 69 14.41 3.03 16.26
C ILE A 69 14.94 4.11 17.18
N ASN A 70 14.11 4.59 18.12
CA ASN A 70 14.54 5.64 19.05
C ASN A 70 15.77 5.20 19.86
N SER A 71 15.77 3.99 20.43
CA SER A 71 16.92 3.44 21.15
C SER A 71 18.16 3.34 20.26
N LEU A 72 18.05 2.80 19.05
CA LEU A 72 19.15 2.70 18.09
C LEU A 72 19.78 4.08 17.80
N LEU A 73 18.95 5.10 17.55
CA LEU A 73 19.41 6.45 17.24
C LEU A 73 20.04 7.14 18.45
N GLN A 74 19.57 6.86 19.67
CA GLN A 74 20.12 7.39 20.91
C GLN A 74 21.47 6.77 21.23
N ASP A 75 21.55 5.44 21.21
CA ASP A 75 22.72 4.68 21.69
C ASP A 75 23.86 4.68 20.67
N HIS A 76 23.53 4.74 19.36
CA HIS A 76 24.50 4.57 18.28
C HIS A 76 24.56 5.75 17.30
N GLY A 77 23.77 6.81 17.48
CA GLY A 77 23.68 7.94 16.54
C GLY A 77 25.03 8.58 16.23
N LYS A 78 25.91 8.73 17.21
CA LYS A 78 27.26 9.27 17.01
C LYS A 78 28.12 8.43 16.03
N ALA A 79 27.92 7.11 16.02
CA ALA A 79 28.62 6.21 15.12
C ALA A 79 28.10 6.31 13.66
N MET A 80 26.95 6.92 13.46
CA MET A 80 26.31 7.10 12.14
C MET A 80 26.83 8.32 11.38
N HIS A 81 27.69 9.15 12.00
CA HIS A 81 28.28 10.33 11.33
C HIS A 81 28.92 9.95 9.99
N GLY A 82 28.64 10.74 8.94
CA GLY A 82 29.12 10.50 7.58
C GLY A 82 28.46 9.32 6.87
N ARG A 83 27.41 8.72 7.43
CA ARG A 83 26.63 7.63 6.80
C ARG A 83 25.33 8.16 6.22
N MET A 84 24.74 7.35 5.33
CA MET A 84 23.37 7.53 4.88
C MET A 84 22.43 6.74 5.79
N LEU A 85 21.33 7.34 6.18
CA LEU A 85 20.29 6.70 7.01
C LEU A 85 18.93 6.82 6.32
N ILE A 86 18.26 5.69 6.16
CA ILE A 86 16.88 5.61 5.67
C ILE A 86 16.06 4.80 6.68
N ASP A 87 14.99 5.35 7.22
CA ASP A 87 13.98 4.60 7.97
C ASP A 87 12.73 4.38 7.12
N CYS A 88 11.91 3.37 7.45
CA CYS A 88 10.63 3.10 6.79
C CYS A 88 9.45 3.02 7.77
N ALA A 89 9.57 3.66 8.93
CA ALA A 89 8.52 3.65 9.94
C ALA A 89 7.28 4.44 9.49
N THR A 90 6.10 3.98 9.90
CA THR A 90 4.84 4.70 9.66
C THR A 90 4.71 5.91 10.56
N ASN A 91 5.01 5.76 11.86
CA ASN A 91 4.96 6.84 12.83
C ASN A 91 6.38 7.38 13.09
N LYS A 92 6.53 8.70 12.98
CA LYS A 92 7.82 9.40 13.17
C LYS A 92 7.92 10.12 14.51
N SER A 93 6.81 10.27 15.24
CA SER A 93 6.73 11.16 16.41
C SER A 93 7.72 10.82 17.52
N GLY A 94 7.99 9.52 17.74
CA GLY A 94 8.86 9.06 18.82
C GLY A 94 10.35 9.34 18.61
N PHE A 95 10.80 9.63 17.36
CA PHE A 95 12.21 9.80 17.04
C PHE A 95 12.51 10.96 16.07
N SER A 96 11.50 11.73 15.67
CA SER A 96 11.64 12.82 14.70
C SER A 96 12.67 13.87 15.11
N LYS A 97 12.68 14.27 16.38
CA LYS A 97 13.65 15.22 16.93
C LYS A 97 15.07 14.68 16.79
N ARG A 98 15.28 13.40 17.13
CA ARG A 98 16.60 12.79 17.05
C ARG A 98 17.11 12.65 15.61
N LEU A 99 16.24 12.40 14.64
CA LEU A 99 16.62 12.43 13.22
C LEU A 99 17.11 13.81 12.79
N GLN A 100 16.41 14.88 13.20
CA GLN A 100 16.82 16.27 12.89
C GLN A 100 18.16 16.63 13.53
N GLU A 101 18.40 16.22 14.77
CA GLU A 101 19.67 16.39 15.46
C GLU A 101 20.80 15.67 14.71
N LEU A 102 20.63 14.39 14.36
CA LEU A 102 21.62 13.61 13.61
C LEU A 102 21.91 14.19 12.23
N ALA A 103 20.90 14.73 11.53
CA ALA A 103 21.10 15.43 10.27
C ALA A 103 22.01 16.65 10.46
N SER A 104 21.85 17.41 11.54
CA SER A 104 22.72 18.54 11.88
C SER A 104 24.12 18.10 12.33
N GLU A 105 24.25 16.88 12.86
CA GLU A 105 25.51 16.25 13.25
C GLU A 105 26.26 15.60 12.06
N GLY A 106 25.74 15.71 10.81
CA GLY A 106 26.44 15.24 9.61
C GLY A 106 26.03 13.84 9.13
N VAL A 107 24.91 13.28 9.59
CA VAL A 107 24.30 12.08 9.01
C VAL A 107 23.45 12.50 7.81
N SER A 108 23.62 11.86 6.65
CA SER A 108 22.75 12.09 5.50
C SER A 108 21.45 11.31 5.67
N ILE A 109 20.30 11.97 5.85
CA ILE A 109 19.05 11.31 6.23
C ILE A 109 17.94 11.54 5.21
N CYS A 110 17.31 10.45 4.77
CA CYS A 110 16.04 10.46 4.06
C CYS A 110 15.06 9.54 4.79
N SER A 111 14.18 10.09 5.58
CA SER A 111 13.09 9.29 6.16
C SER A 111 12.12 8.87 5.06
N SER A 112 11.55 7.67 5.15
CA SER A 112 10.62 7.17 4.14
C SER A 112 9.37 6.56 4.77
N HIS A 113 8.26 6.59 4.04
CA HIS A 113 7.03 5.93 4.45
C HIS A 113 6.41 5.20 3.26
N PRO A 114 6.64 3.90 3.11
CA PRO A 114 5.95 3.09 2.14
C PRO A 114 4.45 3.01 2.47
N MET A 115 3.59 3.43 1.53
CA MET A 115 2.14 3.48 1.69
C MET A 115 1.46 2.14 1.40
N ALA A 116 2.17 1.03 1.63
CA ALA A 116 1.72 -0.33 1.40
C ALA A 116 2.26 -1.26 2.48
N VAL A 117 1.67 -2.45 2.63
CA VAL A 117 2.26 -3.51 3.43
C VAL A 117 3.35 -4.22 2.63
N SER A 118 4.41 -4.67 3.29
CA SER A 118 5.58 -5.29 2.63
C SER A 118 5.27 -6.57 1.84
N SER A 119 4.19 -7.28 2.20
CA SER A 119 3.72 -8.49 1.51
C SER A 119 2.89 -8.20 0.25
N ALA A 120 2.48 -6.95 0.02
CA ALA A 120 1.69 -6.59 -1.15
C ALA A 120 2.53 -6.58 -2.44
N ALA A 121 1.84 -6.58 -3.59
CA ALA A 121 2.44 -6.21 -4.86
C ALA A 121 2.81 -4.72 -4.81
N LEU A 122 4.11 -4.41 -4.82
CA LEU A 122 4.60 -3.05 -4.58
C LEU A 122 4.62 -2.17 -5.83
N ARG A 123 4.60 -2.77 -7.01
CA ARG A 123 4.64 -2.03 -8.27
C ARG A 123 3.47 -1.05 -8.38
N GLY A 124 3.80 0.23 -8.56
CA GLY A 124 2.82 1.31 -8.63
C GLY A 124 2.26 1.79 -7.28
N GLN A 125 2.59 1.14 -6.15
CA GLN A 125 2.27 1.65 -4.81
C GLN A 125 3.13 2.87 -4.48
N ASN A 126 2.59 3.78 -3.68
CA ASN A 126 3.31 4.99 -3.32
C ASN A 126 4.30 4.76 -2.17
N VAL A 127 5.40 5.50 -2.21
CA VAL A 127 6.29 5.73 -1.06
C VAL A 127 6.54 7.24 -0.93
N LEU A 128 6.47 7.74 0.29
CA LEU A 128 6.82 9.11 0.61
C LEU A 128 8.29 9.17 0.99
N LEU A 129 9.05 10.07 0.37
CA LEU A 129 10.42 10.38 0.74
C LEU A 129 10.49 11.74 1.39
N MET A 130 11.19 11.82 2.50
CA MET A 130 11.30 12.98 3.37
C MET A 130 12.78 13.24 3.70
N PRO A 131 13.52 13.91 2.83
CA PRO A 131 14.89 14.29 3.12
C PRO A 131 14.95 15.27 4.30
N ILE A 132 15.92 15.08 5.20
CA ILE A 132 16.07 15.87 6.43
C ILE A 132 17.41 16.59 6.42
N GLY A 133 17.39 17.91 6.50
CA GLY A 133 18.58 18.76 6.48
C GLY A 133 19.18 18.95 5.08
N SER A 134 20.21 19.80 5.00
CA SER A 134 20.82 20.20 3.74
C SER A 134 21.74 19.14 3.12
N ASN A 135 22.16 18.14 3.90
CA ASN A 135 23.07 17.06 3.49
C ASN A 135 22.33 15.76 3.09
N ALA A 136 21.00 15.79 2.95
CA ALA A 136 20.14 14.63 2.69
C ALA A 136 20.31 14.00 1.29
N VAL A 137 20.95 14.69 0.34
CA VAL A 137 20.97 14.31 -1.09
C VAL A 137 21.45 12.87 -1.32
N ALA A 138 22.50 12.43 -0.61
CA ALA A 138 23.02 11.07 -0.78
C ALA A 138 22.01 10.01 -0.32
N ALA A 139 21.38 10.19 0.84
CA ALA A 139 20.33 9.28 1.35
C ALA A 139 19.06 9.33 0.50
N GLU A 140 18.68 10.50 -0.02
CA GLU A 140 17.53 10.66 -0.92
C GLU A 140 17.76 9.88 -2.23
N ASN A 141 18.95 9.99 -2.84
CA ASN A 141 19.31 9.22 -4.04
C ASN A 141 19.31 7.71 -3.78
N ALA A 142 19.83 7.27 -2.63
CA ALA A 142 19.80 5.87 -2.22
C ALA A 142 18.36 5.38 -2.04
N ALA A 143 17.48 6.15 -1.40
CA ALA A 143 16.07 5.84 -1.23
C ALA A 143 15.35 5.74 -2.58
N HIS A 144 15.59 6.69 -3.50
CA HIS A 144 15.07 6.65 -4.87
C HIS A 144 15.43 5.34 -5.58
N ARG A 145 16.69 4.90 -5.47
CA ARG A 145 17.12 3.66 -6.09
C ARG A 145 16.48 2.43 -5.45
N ILE A 146 16.44 2.34 -4.12
CA ILE A 146 15.82 1.21 -3.40
C ILE A 146 14.36 1.06 -3.79
N TYR A 147 13.58 2.12 -3.67
CA TYR A 147 12.15 2.08 -3.96
C TYR A 147 11.84 2.00 -5.46
N GLY A 148 12.73 2.51 -6.30
CA GLY A 148 12.69 2.31 -7.75
C GLY A 148 12.87 0.84 -8.14
N LEU A 149 13.82 0.12 -7.53
CA LEU A 149 14.01 -1.32 -7.72
C LEU A 149 12.79 -2.14 -7.26
N LEU A 150 12.07 -1.66 -6.25
CA LEU A 150 10.81 -2.25 -5.80
C LEU A 150 9.61 -1.89 -6.71
N GLY A 151 9.81 -1.03 -7.73
CA GLY A 151 8.77 -0.58 -8.65
C GLY A 151 7.75 0.38 -8.04
N MET A 152 8.08 1.02 -6.91
CA MET A 152 7.19 1.95 -6.23
C MET A 152 7.18 3.32 -6.89
N ARG A 153 6.07 4.04 -6.76
CA ARG A 153 5.94 5.45 -7.15
C ARG A 153 6.42 6.34 -6.02
N ILE A 154 7.40 7.18 -6.30
CA ILE A 154 8.02 8.03 -5.30
C ILE A 154 7.35 9.40 -5.30
N ALA A 155 6.91 9.84 -4.12
CA ALA A 155 6.45 11.19 -3.85
C ALA A 155 7.37 11.82 -2.79
N ARG A 156 7.80 13.05 -3.02
CA ARG A 156 8.62 13.83 -2.08
C ARG A 156 7.72 14.77 -1.30
N ILE A 157 7.86 14.78 0.03
CA ILE A 157 7.18 15.71 0.92
C ILE A 157 8.18 16.31 1.93
N ASP A 158 7.79 17.41 2.56
CA ASP A 158 8.53 17.92 3.71
C ASP A 158 8.33 17.01 4.93
N PHE A 159 9.41 16.73 5.66
CA PHE A 159 9.35 15.89 6.86
C PHE A 159 8.40 16.45 7.92
N THR A 160 8.32 17.77 8.05
CA THR A 160 7.43 18.44 9.01
C THR A 160 5.94 18.30 8.66
N GLN A 161 5.60 18.12 7.40
CA GLN A 161 4.23 17.96 6.92
C GLN A 161 3.71 16.51 7.03
N HIS A 162 4.61 15.54 7.31
CA HIS A 162 4.24 14.12 7.30
C HIS A 162 3.04 13.82 8.20
N GLY A 163 3.03 14.34 9.43
CA GLY A 163 1.94 14.08 10.39
C GLY A 163 0.57 14.55 9.91
N GLU A 164 0.50 15.74 9.32
CA GLU A 164 -0.73 16.33 8.80
C GLU A 164 -1.23 15.57 7.56
N ILE A 165 -0.31 15.22 6.65
CA ILE A 165 -0.64 14.42 5.48
C ILE A 165 -1.17 13.04 5.91
N MET A 166 -0.54 12.38 6.90
CA MET A 166 -1.01 11.09 7.41
C MET A 166 -2.37 11.20 8.11
N ALA A 167 -2.66 12.32 8.76
CA ALA A 167 -3.99 12.54 9.32
C ALA A 167 -5.08 12.58 8.23
N LEU A 168 -4.79 13.17 7.07
CA LEU A 168 -5.72 13.20 5.94
C LEU A 168 -5.83 11.86 5.20
N VAL A 169 -4.68 11.22 4.87
CA VAL A 169 -4.68 10.08 3.94
C VAL A 169 -4.70 8.71 4.61
N GLN A 170 -4.45 8.65 5.93
CA GLN A 170 -4.51 7.41 6.71
C GLN A 170 -5.50 7.48 7.86
N MET A 171 -5.33 8.43 8.80
CA MET A 171 -6.18 8.48 10.00
C MET A 171 -7.66 8.69 9.63
N LEU A 172 -7.97 9.71 8.85
CA LEU A 172 -9.37 10.03 8.49
C LEU A 172 -10.07 8.89 7.74
N PRO A 173 -9.48 8.28 6.68
CA PRO A 173 -10.08 7.12 6.03
C PRO A 173 -10.27 5.92 6.97
N HIS A 174 -9.28 5.58 7.81
CA HIS A 174 -9.42 4.49 8.78
C HIS A 174 -10.51 4.76 9.80
N LEU A 175 -10.60 5.98 10.32
CA LEU A 175 -11.64 6.40 11.26
C LEU A 175 -13.03 6.24 10.63
N VAL A 176 -13.25 6.79 9.44
CA VAL A 176 -14.53 6.70 8.72
C VAL A 176 -14.90 5.26 8.43
N GLN A 177 -13.97 4.44 7.94
CA GLN A 177 -14.25 3.04 7.64
C GLN A 177 -14.54 2.22 8.89
N ARG A 178 -13.84 2.44 10.01
CA ARG A 178 -14.11 1.74 11.27
C ARG A 178 -15.45 2.15 11.86
N THR A 179 -15.79 3.42 11.85
CA THR A 179 -17.13 3.89 12.31
C THR A 179 -18.26 3.38 11.42
N PHE A 180 -18.01 3.28 10.10
CA PHE A 180 -18.99 2.68 9.19
C PHE A 180 -19.21 1.19 9.48
N ILE A 181 -18.15 0.41 9.74
CA ILE A 181 -18.27 -1.01 10.13
C ILE A 181 -19.07 -1.15 11.41
N ASP A 182 -18.83 -0.30 12.41
CA ASP A 182 -19.54 -0.34 13.69
C ASP A 182 -21.03 0.00 13.54
N ALA A 183 -21.34 1.06 12.77
CA ALA A 183 -22.72 1.43 12.45
C ALA A 183 -23.44 0.33 11.65
N LEU A 184 -22.75 -0.28 10.68
CA LEU A 184 -23.30 -1.39 9.89
C LEU A 184 -23.59 -2.61 10.76
N ALA A 185 -22.67 -2.98 11.66
CA ALA A 185 -22.86 -4.08 12.61
C ALA A 185 -24.08 -3.85 13.52
N THR A 186 -24.27 -2.61 14.00
CA THR A 186 -25.43 -2.22 14.79
C THR A 186 -26.72 -2.37 14.00
N GLY A 187 -26.75 -1.89 12.75
CA GLY A 187 -27.92 -2.01 11.87
C GLY A 187 -28.28 -3.46 11.54
N LEU A 188 -27.28 -4.29 11.21
CA LEU A 188 -27.48 -5.71 10.93
C LEU A 188 -28.03 -6.46 12.15
N ALA A 189 -27.48 -6.21 13.34
CA ALA A 189 -27.97 -6.80 14.58
C ALA A 189 -29.44 -6.41 14.86
N ALA A 190 -29.79 -5.14 14.65
CA ALA A 190 -31.15 -4.66 14.84
C ALA A 190 -32.19 -5.31 13.87
N GLN A 191 -31.75 -5.70 12.68
CA GLN A 191 -32.56 -6.33 11.65
C GLN A 191 -32.44 -7.87 11.63
N ASN A 192 -31.62 -8.45 12.50
CA ASN A 192 -31.30 -9.89 12.50
C ASN A 192 -30.82 -10.40 11.12
N GLN A 193 -29.98 -9.58 10.44
CA GLN A 193 -29.43 -9.87 9.13
C GLN A 193 -27.94 -10.20 9.21
N GLN A 194 -27.42 -10.87 8.17
CA GLN A 194 -26.00 -11.16 8.00
C GLN A 194 -25.40 -10.24 6.94
N ILE A 195 -24.09 -9.98 7.01
CA ILE A 195 -23.37 -9.18 6.01
C ILE A 195 -23.51 -9.76 4.59
N ALA A 196 -23.60 -11.09 4.46
CA ALA A 196 -23.78 -11.76 3.19
C ALA A 196 -25.09 -11.39 2.49
N ASP A 197 -26.16 -11.08 3.25
CA ASP A 197 -27.45 -10.69 2.70
C ASP A 197 -27.34 -9.35 1.95
N LEU A 198 -26.52 -8.43 2.45
CA LEU A 198 -26.30 -7.12 1.84
C LEU A 198 -25.55 -7.20 0.52
N THR A 199 -24.69 -8.18 0.35
CA THR A 199 -23.90 -8.36 -0.87
C THR A 199 -24.81 -8.59 -2.09
N THR A 200 -25.92 -9.28 -1.91
CA THR A 200 -26.93 -9.53 -2.97
C THR A 200 -27.79 -8.29 -3.26
N LEU A 201 -27.98 -7.42 -2.25
CA LEU A 201 -28.82 -6.22 -2.35
C LEU A 201 -28.00 -4.93 -2.60
N ALA A 202 -26.70 -5.07 -2.79
CA ALA A 202 -25.76 -3.95 -2.78
C ALA A 202 -25.98 -2.96 -3.93
N SER A 203 -26.08 -1.68 -3.59
CA SER A 203 -25.97 -0.59 -4.55
C SER A 203 -24.53 -0.43 -5.04
N ALA A 204 -24.32 0.25 -6.18
CA ALA A 204 -22.98 0.58 -6.70
C ALA A 204 -22.09 1.27 -5.66
N ASN A 205 -22.65 2.24 -4.92
CA ASN A 205 -21.92 2.93 -3.87
C ASN A 205 -21.53 2.01 -2.70
N TYR A 206 -22.41 1.08 -2.32
CA TYR A 206 -22.10 0.10 -1.29
C TYR A 206 -20.97 -0.83 -1.73
N LEU A 207 -20.96 -1.30 -2.98
CA LEU A 207 -19.89 -2.14 -3.52
C LEU A 207 -18.52 -1.47 -3.48
N LEU A 208 -18.45 -0.19 -3.83
CA LEU A 208 -17.20 0.59 -3.73
C LEU A 208 -16.76 0.74 -2.28
N ALA A 209 -17.69 1.00 -1.37
CA ALA A 209 -17.42 1.09 0.06
C ALA A 209 -16.94 -0.27 0.62
N GLU A 210 -17.58 -1.37 0.25
CA GLU A 210 -17.28 -2.74 0.73
C GLU A 210 -15.81 -3.12 0.50
N LEU A 211 -15.20 -2.71 -0.60
CA LEU A 211 -13.77 -2.94 -0.85
C LEU A 211 -12.87 -2.28 0.21
N GLY A 212 -13.15 -1.03 0.55
CA GLY A 212 -12.43 -0.31 1.60
C GLY A 212 -12.68 -0.92 2.98
N LEU A 213 -13.94 -1.24 3.29
CA LEU A 213 -14.36 -1.85 4.55
C LEU A 213 -13.71 -3.23 4.73
N GLY A 214 -13.75 -4.10 3.70
CA GLY A 214 -13.17 -5.44 3.73
C GLY A 214 -11.65 -5.39 3.98
N ARG A 215 -10.95 -4.45 3.34
CA ARG A 215 -9.52 -4.24 3.56
C ARG A 215 -9.21 -3.85 5.01
N VAL A 216 -9.99 -2.94 5.61
CA VAL A 216 -9.78 -2.48 6.98
C VAL A 216 -10.24 -3.54 7.98
N ALA A 217 -11.33 -4.26 7.71
CA ALA A 217 -11.81 -5.36 8.55
C ALA A 217 -10.82 -6.53 8.61
N ALA A 218 -10.15 -6.86 7.51
CA ALA A 218 -9.14 -7.91 7.45
C ALA A 218 -7.84 -7.55 8.20
N GLN A 219 -7.62 -6.27 8.50
CA GLN A 219 -6.46 -5.84 9.30
C GLN A 219 -6.70 -6.10 10.79
N ARG A 220 -5.64 -6.48 11.50
CA ARG A 220 -5.67 -6.54 12.97
C ARG A 220 -6.07 -5.18 13.53
N GLY A 221 -6.96 -5.17 14.52
CA GLY A 221 -7.48 -3.95 15.14
C GLY A 221 -6.38 -2.99 15.63
N GLU A 222 -5.26 -3.54 16.13
CA GLU A 222 -4.09 -2.78 16.58
C GLU A 222 -3.50 -1.88 15.50
N ILE A 223 -3.54 -2.27 14.22
CA ILE A 223 -3.03 -1.46 13.11
C ILE A 223 -3.89 -0.21 12.94
N SER A 224 -5.20 -0.37 12.85
CA SER A 224 -6.13 0.77 12.76
C SER A 224 -6.08 1.64 14.01
N ALA A 225 -6.01 1.03 15.19
CA ALA A 225 -5.88 1.76 16.46
C ALA A 225 -4.60 2.61 16.50
N GLY A 226 -3.46 2.04 16.08
CA GLY A 226 -2.19 2.76 16.00
C GLY A 226 -2.24 3.94 15.03
N ILE A 227 -2.81 3.76 13.84
CA ILE A 227 -2.97 4.83 12.84
C ILE A 227 -3.86 5.96 13.38
N ILE A 228 -5.01 5.62 13.95
CA ILE A 228 -5.95 6.60 14.51
C ILE A 228 -5.32 7.33 15.70
N ALA A 229 -4.73 6.61 16.66
CA ALA A 229 -4.11 7.20 17.83
C ALA A 229 -2.96 8.16 17.46
N THR A 230 -2.12 7.77 16.50
CA THR A 230 -1.03 8.61 16.00
C THR A 230 -1.56 9.90 15.37
N GLY A 231 -2.57 9.82 14.52
CA GLY A 231 -3.19 11.01 13.92
C GLY A 231 -3.85 11.91 14.96
N MET A 232 -4.57 11.32 15.93
CA MET A 232 -5.24 12.04 17.02
C MET A 232 -4.29 12.69 18.03
N ALA A 233 -3.02 12.28 18.08
CA ALA A 233 -2.02 12.94 18.91
C ALA A 233 -1.72 14.38 18.44
N SER A 234 -1.93 14.68 17.14
CA SER A 234 -1.76 16.03 16.57
C SER A 234 -2.98 16.91 16.81
N GLU A 235 -2.79 18.22 16.88
CA GLU A 235 -3.89 19.20 16.93
C GLU A 235 -4.72 19.13 15.64
N PHE A 236 -4.04 19.02 14.49
CA PHE A 236 -4.70 18.90 13.21
C PHE A 236 -5.61 17.66 13.10
N GLY A 237 -5.17 16.50 13.59
CA GLY A 237 -6.00 15.30 13.62
C GLY A 237 -7.25 15.45 14.51
N ARG A 238 -7.12 16.12 15.65
CA ARG A 238 -8.29 16.45 16.51
C ARG A 238 -9.26 17.42 15.81
N THR A 239 -8.74 18.39 15.09
CA THR A 239 -9.55 19.32 14.26
C THR A 239 -10.32 18.56 13.17
N LEU A 240 -9.70 17.59 12.49
CA LEU A 240 -10.40 16.76 11.51
C LEU A 240 -11.52 15.91 12.13
N LEU A 241 -11.30 15.35 13.32
CA LEU A 241 -12.37 14.63 14.03
C LEU A 241 -13.52 15.56 14.42
N ALA A 242 -13.23 16.77 14.91
CA ALA A 242 -14.25 17.77 15.24
C ALA A 242 -15.07 18.14 14.01
N ALA A 243 -14.40 18.39 12.87
CA ALA A 243 -15.06 18.70 11.60
C ALA A 243 -15.95 17.53 11.10
N LEU A 244 -15.50 16.28 11.27
CA LEU A 244 -16.32 15.12 10.92
C LEU A 244 -17.58 15.03 11.77
N ARG A 245 -17.48 15.25 13.09
CA ARG A 245 -18.63 15.28 14.00
C ARG A 245 -19.62 16.40 13.63
N GLU A 246 -19.11 17.60 13.42
CA GLU A 246 -19.92 18.74 13.01
C GLU A 246 -20.67 18.49 11.70
N SER A 247 -20.00 17.83 10.74
CA SER A 247 -20.62 17.42 9.47
C SER A 247 -21.76 16.45 9.69
N LEU A 248 -21.59 15.42 10.53
CA LEU A 248 -22.64 14.45 10.85
C LEU A 248 -23.82 15.11 11.59
N ASP A 249 -23.54 15.97 12.56
CA ASP A 249 -24.56 16.72 13.29
C ASP A 249 -25.37 17.64 12.36
N THR A 250 -24.70 18.27 11.40
CA THR A 250 -25.34 19.14 10.40
C THR A 250 -26.23 18.34 9.46
N ILE A 251 -25.74 17.20 8.95
CA ILE A 251 -26.54 16.27 8.14
C ILE A 251 -27.79 15.83 8.90
N GLN A 252 -27.65 15.45 10.18
CA GLN A 252 -28.77 15.04 11.00
C GLN A 252 -29.79 16.17 11.17
N LYS A 253 -29.37 17.40 11.43
CA LYS A 253 -30.25 18.56 11.62
C LYS A 253 -30.99 18.96 10.34
N THR A 254 -30.37 18.76 9.18
CA THR A 254 -30.94 19.12 7.87
C THR A 254 -31.62 17.95 7.16
N SER A 255 -31.70 16.77 7.80
CA SER A 255 -32.20 15.53 7.18
C SER A 255 -33.63 15.60 6.66
N ASP A 256 -34.47 16.47 7.23
CA ASP A 256 -35.86 16.66 6.82
C ASP A 256 -35.99 17.57 5.58
N SER A 257 -34.96 18.26 5.18
CA SER A 257 -34.93 19.19 4.04
C SER A 257 -34.00 18.70 2.93
N ARG A 258 -34.55 18.08 1.89
CA ARG A 258 -33.77 17.61 0.72
C ARG A 258 -32.97 18.73 0.06
N SER A 259 -33.53 19.94 -0.02
CA SER A 259 -32.84 21.08 -0.64
C SER A 259 -31.68 21.58 0.19
N GLU A 260 -31.80 21.60 1.51
CA GLU A 260 -30.70 22.00 2.40
C GLU A 260 -29.58 20.96 2.40
N LEU A 261 -29.91 19.66 2.42
CA LEU A 261 -28.93 18.59 2.27
C LEU A 261 -28.18 18.69 0.94
N ALA A 262 -28.88 18.91 -0.17
CA ALA A 262 -28.25 19.08 -1.49
C ALA A 262 -27.30 20.27 -1.48
N ALA A 263 -27.72 21.43 -0.96
CA ALA A 263 -26.88 22.62 -0.86
C ALA A 263 -25.64 22.38 0.02
N LEU A 264 -25.79 21.64 1.13
CA LEU A 264 -24.67 21.26 2.00
C LEU A 264 -23.62 20.41 1.26
N PHE A 265 -24.07 19.37 0.54
CA PHE A 265 -23.18 18.49 -0.21
C PHE A 265 -22.51 19.18 -1.39
N ASP A 266 -23.24 20.00 -2.12
CA ASP A 266 -22.70 20.80 -3.23
C ASP A 266 -21.64 21.80 -2.75
N ALA A 267 -21.89 22.48 -1.62
CA ALA A 267 -20.93 23.38 -1.01
C ALA A 267 -19.66 22.65 -0.55
N ALA A 268 -19.79 21.46 0.05
CA ALA A 268 -18.63 20.67 0.45
C ALA A 268 -17.82 20.21 -0.77
N THR A 269 -18.49 19.75 -1.81
CA THR A 269 -17.88 19.32 -3.07
C THR A 269 -17.18 20.47 -3.77
N GLN A 270 -17.79 21.67 -3.80
CA GLN A 270 -17.19 22.86 -4.40
C GLN A 270 -15.93 23.32 -3.66
N ARG A 271 -15.89 23.16 -2.32
CA ARG A 271 -14.68 23.50 -1.54
C ARG A 271 -13.50 22.58 -1.85
N ILE A 272 -13.76 21.27 -2.07
CA ILE A 272 -12.70 20.29 -2.31
C ILE A 272 -12.21 20.27 -3.76
N ASP A 273 -13.09 20.60 -4.70
CA ASP A 273 -12.83 20.53 -6.14
C ASP A 273 -13.53 21.69 -6.88
N PRO A 274 -13.03 22.94 -6.74
CA PRO A 274 -13.63 24.13 -7.37
C PRO A 274 -13.71 24.03 -8.90
N GLU A 275 -12.72 23.37 -9.53
CA GLU A 275 -12.61 23.25 -10.99
C GLU A 275 -13.33 22.01 -11.55
N GLY A 276 -13.75 21.09 -10.70
CA GLY A 276 -14.43 19.85 -11.08
C GLY A 276 -13.54 18.82 -11.79
N SER A 277 -12.23 19.01 -11.80
CA SER A 277 -11.29 18.12 -12.49
C SER A 277 -11.12 16.79 -11.75
N TRP A 278 -11.00 16.84 -10.43
CA TRP A 278 -10.89 15.66 -9.57
C TRP A 278 -12.17 14.82 -9.62
N ARG A 279 -13.35 15.45 -9.58
CA ARG A 279 -14.65 14.73 -9.65
C ARG A 279 -14.79 13.92 -10.93
N ARG A 280 -14.42 14.50 -12.08
CA ARG A 280 -14.47 13.81 -13.38
C ARG A 280 -13.53 12.61 -13.39
N ASP A 281 -12.25 12.80 -12.99
CA ASP A 281 -11.27 11.72 -12.93
C ASP A 281 -11.71 10.59 -11.95
N MET A 282 -12.31 10.95 -10.81
CA MET A 282 -12.79 9.97 -9.84
C MET A 282 -14.07 9.26 -10.29
N ALA A 283 -14.97 9.95 -10.99
CA ALA A 283 -16.16 9.31 -11.56
C ALA A 283 -15.77 8.25 -12.59
N ASP A 284 -14.86 8.57 -13.51
CA ASP A 284 -14.36 7.63 -14.52
C ASP A 284 -13.66 6.41 -13.89
N LYS A 285 -12.83 6.65 -12.86
CA LYS A 285 -12.17 5.56 -12.11
C LYS A 285 -13.14 4.70 -11.31
N SER A 286 -14.17 5.31 -10.73
CA SER A 286 -15.21 4.61 -9.99
C SER A 286 -16.04 3.74 -10.92
N GLU A 287 -16.40 4.25 -12.10
CA GLU A 287 -17.13 3.49 -13.12
C GLU A 287 -16.31 2.29 -13.61
N ALA A 288 -15.03 2.51 -13.94
CA ALA A 288 -14.12 1.41 -14.30
C ALA A 288 -13.98 0.38 -13.17
N GLY A 289 -13.94 0.83 -11.92
CA GLY A 289 -13.92 -0.04 -10.74
C GLY A 289 -15.20 -0.86 -10.60
N LEU A 290 -16.37 -0.27 -10.82
CA LEU A 290 -17.66 -0.95 -10.78
C LEU A 290 -17.81 -1.99 -11.88
N ILE A 291 -17.38 -1.66 -13.10
CA ILE A 291 -17.35 -2.60 -14.23
C ILE A 291 -16.48 -3.81 -13.86
N ARG A 292 -15.28 -3.56 -13.31
CA ARG A 292 -14.38 -4.63 -12.87
C ARG A 292 -14.97 -5.50 -11.76
N LEU A 293 -15.61 -4.89 -10.76
CA LEU A 293 -16.31 -5.63 -9.69
C LEU A 293 -17.48 -6.45 -10.23
N GLY A 294 -18.26 -5.89 -11.15
CA GLY A 294 -19.33 -6.60 -11.83
C GLY A 294 -18.81 -7.83 -12.59
N ASN A 295 -17.68 -7.67 -13.27
CA ASN A 295 -17.03 -8.77 -13.98
C ASN A 295 -16.47 -9.85 -13.06
N LEU A 296 -15.95 -9.49 -11.89
CA LEU A 296 -15.48 -10.44 -10.86
C LEU A 296 -16.64 -11.19 -10.17
N ARG A 297 -17.84 -10.60 -10.15
CA ARG A 297 -19.06 -11.24 -9.65
C ARG A 297 -19.77 -12.07 -10.73
N SER A 298 -19.55 -11.76 -12.00
CA SER A 298 -19.93 -12.63 -13.11
C SER A 298 -19.01 -13.86 -13.12
N ARG A 299 -19.38 -14.89 -13.86
CA ARG A 299 -18.54 -16.08 -13.96
C ARG A 299 -17.17 -15.71 -14.50
N SER A 300 -16.12 -16.02 -13.74
CA SER A 300 -14.75 -15.80 -14.15
C SER A 300 -13.98 -17.10 -14.17
N LEU A 301 -13.03 -17.17 -15.10
CA LEU A 301 -12.04 -18.22 -15.19
C LEU A 301 -10.73 -17.70 -14.58
N ALA A 302 -10.35 -18.25 -13.42
CA ALA A 302 -9.07 -17.93 -12.79
C ALA A 302 -8.02 -18.94 -13.24
N ILE A 303 -6.96 -18.46 -13.89
CA ILE A 303 -5.89 -19.30 -14.45
C ILE A 303 -4.51 -18.74 -14.08
N GLU A 304 -3.55 -19.63 -13.89
CA GLU A 304 -2.14 -19.29 -13.76
C GLU A 304 -1.34 -19.80 -14.95
N ALA A 305 -0.52 -18.93 -15.51
CA ALA A 305 0.30 -19.23 -16.66
C ALA A 305 1.75 -18.80 -16.47
N PRO A 306 2.73 -19.42 -17.17
CA PRO A 306 4.10 -18.95 -17.18
C PRO A 306 4.19 -17.50 -17.69
N ASN A 307 5.06 -16.67 -17.08
CA ASN A 307 5.33 -15.32 -17.58
C ASN A 307 6.24 -15.40 -18.82
N ARG A 308 5.65 -15.55 -19.99
CA ARG A 308 6.38 -15.57 -21.28
C ARG A 308 5.67 -14.75 -22.34
N ILE A 309 6.46 -14.22 -23.28
CA ILE A 309 5.92 -13.49 -24.45
C ILE A 309 4.97 -14.41 -25.23
N GLY A 310 3.79 -13.90 -25.59
CA GLY A 310 2.77 -14.61 -26.37
C GLY A 310 1.81 -15.47 -25.55
N MET A 311 2.01 -15.67 -24.25
CA MET A 311 1.15 -16.50 -23.41
C MET A 311 -0.31 -16.06 -23.46
N LEU A 312 -0.58 -14.76 -23.34
CA LEU A 312 -1.96 -14.25 -23.42
C LEU A 312 -2.61 -14.56 -24.78
N ARG A 313 -1.87 -14.40 -25.89
CA ARG A 313 -2.37 -14.76 -27.23
C ARG A 313 -2.74 -16.24 -27.29
N ASP A 314 -1.89 -17.11 -26.73
CA ASP A 314 -2.12 -18.55 -26.76
C ASP A 314 -3.37 -18.93 -25.95
N ILE A 315 -3.57 -18.33 -24.78
CA ILE A 315 -4.78 -18.47 -23.95
C ILE A 315 -6.03 -18.00 -24.74
N LEU A 316 -5.99 -16.79 -25.29
CA LEU A 316 -7.12 -16.25 -26.06
C LEU A 316 -7.45 -17.09 -27.30
N THR A 317 -6.45 -17.71 -27.92
CA THR A 317 -6.66 -18.62 -29.05
C THR A 317 -7.41 -19.88 -28.62
N VAL A 318 -7.10 -20.45 -27.47
CA VAL A 318 -7.85 -21.60 -26.94
C VAL A 318 -9.30 -21.18 -26.64
N LEU A 319 -9.51 -20.07 -25.91
CA LEU A 319 -10.86 -19.60 -25.59
C LEU A 319 -11.70 -19.34 -26.83
N ALA A 320 -11.13 -18.72 -27.89
CA ALA A 320 -11.81 -18.44 -29.14
C ALA A 320 -12.22 -19.72 -29.90
N ARG A 321 -11.38 -20.77 -29.91
CA ARG A 321 -11.73 -22.07 -30.51
C ARG A 321 -12.95 -22.72 -29.87
N HIS A 322 -13.16 -22.46 -28.59
CA HIS A 322 -14.31 -22.97 -27.84
C HIS A 322 -15.49 -21.99 -27.78
N ASN A 323 -15.49 -20.93 -28.60
CA ASN A 323 -16.51 -19.89 -28.67
C ASN A 323 -16.79 -19.25 -27.28
N ILE A 324 -15.76 -19.11 -26.48
CA ILE A 324 -15.88 -18.39 -25.21
C ILE A 324 -15.70 -16.90 -25.48
N ASP A 325 -16.76 -16.16 -25.22
CA ASP A 325 -16.77 -14.72 -25.29
C ASP A 325 -16.28 -14.13 -23.96
N MET A 326 -15.28 -13.26 -24.06
CA MET A 326 -14.61 -12.66 -22.92
C MET A 326 -15.17 -11.27 -22.66
N THR A 327 -15.61 -11.02 -21.43
CA THR A 327 -16.17 -9.72 -21.00
C THR A 327 -15.15 -8.86 -20.26
N ALA A 328 -14.15 -9.48 -19.63
CA ALA A 328 -13.11 -8.79 -18.89
C ALA A 328 -11.81 -9.59 -18.84
N LEU A 329 -10.71 -8.90 -18.63
CA LEU A 329 -9.41 -9.50 -18.39
C LEU A 329 -8.68 -8.70 -17.32
N ASP A 330 -8.29 -9.37 -16.25
CA ASP A 330 -7.34 -8.85 -15.26
C ASP A 330 -6.10 -9.73 -15.21
N SER A 331 -4.94 -9.16 -14.86
CA SER A 331 -3.71 -9.93 -14.77
C SER A 331 -2.83 -9.44 -13.62
N GLN A 332 -2.24 -10.38 -12.90
CA GLN A 332 -1.31 -10.13 -11.82
C GLN A 332 -0.05 -10.97 -11.97
N LEU A 333 1.13 -10.32 -11.95
CA LEU A 333 2.40 -11.01 -11.88
C LEU A 333 2.59 -11.60 -10.47
N MET A 334 2.92 -12.87 -10.42
CA MET A 334 3.20 -13.62 -9.20
C MET A 334 4.63 -14.16 -9.25
N THR A 335 5.34 -14.11 -8.15
CA THR A 335 6.66 -14.73 -8.01
C THR A 335 6.53 -15.91 -7.05
N GLY A 336 6.83 -17.11 -7.55
CA GLY A 336 6.84 -18.32 -6.73
C GLY A 336 7.97 -18.33 -5.69
N ALA A 337 7.86 -19.19 -4.71
CA ALA A 337 8.91 -19.37 -3.69
C ALA A 337 10.25 -19.83 -4.28
N ASP A 338 10.24 -20.44 -5.45
CA ASP A 338 11.39 -20.89 -6.24
C ASP A 338 11.96 -19.80 -7.17
N GLY A 339 11.44 -18.56 -7.09
CA GLY A 339 11.82 -17.46 -7.95
C GLY A 339 11.20 -17.50 -9.36
N SER A 340 10.37 -18.50 -9.67
CA SER A 340 9.68 -18.54 -10.95
C SER A 340 8.62 -17.45 -11.05
N GLU A 341 8.54 -16.79 -12.21
CA GLU A 341 7.50 -15.80 -12.49
C GLU A 341 6.32 -16.48 -13.22
N ARG A 342 5.14 -16.27 -12.68
CA ARG A 342 3.87 -16.66 -13.29
C ARG A 342 2.93 -15.48 -13.35
N VAL A 343 1.97 -15.51 -14.26
CA VAL A 343 0.90 -14.52 -14.35
C VAL A 343 -0.41 -15.21 -14.01
N ARG A 344 -1.11 -14.67 -13.03
CA ARG A 344 -2.50 -15.01 -12.76
C ARG A 344 -3.38 -14.13 -13.64
N PHE A 345 -4.26 -14.76 -14.41
CA PHE A 345 -5.30 -14.09 -15.18
C PHE A 345 -6.66 -14.40 -14.56
N GLU A 346 -7.49 -13.38 -14.44
CA GLU A 346 -8.92 -13.50 -14.15
C GLU A 346 -9.69 -13.03 -15.39
N ILE A 347 -10.37 -13.97 -16.03
CA ILE A 347 -11.06 -13.76 -17.31
C ILE A 347 -12.55 -13.85 -17.05
N GLY A 348 -13.26 -12.72 -17.17
CA GLY A 348 -14.72 -12.71 -17.19
C GLY A 348 -15.24 -13.34 -18.47
N ILE A 349 -16.24 -14.21 -18.38
CA ILE A 349 -16.83 -14.91 -19.51
C ILE A 349 -18.33 -14.65 -19.57
N SER A 350 -18.86 -14.35 -20.78
CA SER A 350 -20.28 -14.01 -21.00
C SER A 350 -21.19 -15.22 -21.10
N ASN A 351 -20.65 -16.40 -21.42
CA ASN A 351 -21.44 -17.59 -21.68
C ASN A 351 -21.82 -18.33 -20.42
N SER A 352 -23.03 -18.84 -20.35
CA SER A 352 -23.57 -19.63 -19.23
C SER A 352 -22.89 -20.98 -19.01
N HIS A 353 -21.92 -21.35 -19.84
CA HIS A 353 -21.28 -22.64 -19.81
C HIS A 353 -19.88 -22.50 -19.18
N LEU A 354 -19.68 -23.19 -18.08
CA LEU A 354 -18.33 -23.41 -17.51
C LEU A 354 -17.44 -24.08 -18.56
N PRO A 355 -16.11 -23.81 -18.53
CA PRO A 355 -15.20 -24.47 -19.44
C PRO A 355 -15.36 -25.97 -19.33
N GLN A 356 -15.68 -26.60 -20.47
CA GLN A 356 -15.75 -28.05 -20.56
C GLN A 356 -14.37 -28.63 -20.27
N GLU A 357 -14.31 -29.87 -19.82
CA GLU A 357 -13.04 -30.58 -19.53
C GLU A 357 -12.04 -30.50 -20.68
N SER A 358 -12.53 -30.41 -21.94
CA SER A 358 -11.73 -30.20 -23.13
C SER A 358 -10.93 -28.90 -23.14
N ILE A 359 -11.52 -27.80 -22.65
CA ILE A 359 -10.86 -26.49 -22.57
C ILE A 359 -9.76 -26.54 -21.51
N CYS A 360 -10.06 -27.15 -20.35
CA CYS A 360 -9.10 -27.31 -19.27
C CYS A 360 -7.87 -28.07 -19.76
N ARG A 361 -8.07 -29.19 -20.43
CA ARG A 361 -6.98 -29.99 -21.02
C ARG A 361 -6.17 -29.22 -22.05
N GLU A 362 -6.82 -28.47 -22.94
CA GLU A 362 -6.13 -27.68 -23.95
C GLU A 362 -5.30 -26.55 -23.32
N LEU A 363 -5.82 -25.86 -22.30
CA LEU A 363 -5.07 -24.87 -21.52
C LEU A 363 -3.87 -25.47 -20.80
N GLU A 364 -4.02 -26.67 -20.23
CA GLU A 364 -2.92 -27.39 -19.58
C GLU A 364 -1.78 -27.72 -20.56
N THR A 365 -2.09 -28.04 -21.83
CA THR A 365 -1.06 -28.33 -22.84
C THR A 365 -0.14 -27.16 -23.13
N ILE A 366 -0.61 -25.92 -22.90
CA ILE A 366 0.20 -24.69 -23.06
C ILE A 366 0.82 -24.21 -21.75
N GLY A 367 0.73 -25.03 -20.67
CA GLY A 367 1.33 -24.76 -19.36
C GLY A 367 0.48 -23.90 -18.42
N VAL A 368 -0.80 -23.71 -18.74
CA VAL A 368 -1.76 -22.99 -17.89
C VAL A 368 -2.31 -23.94 -16.84
N ARG A 369 -2.43 -23.47 -15.62
CA ARG A 369 -3.09 -24.15 -14.49
C ARG A 369 -4.40 -23.45 -14.19
N LEU A 370 -5.48 -24.22 -14.07
CA LEU A 370 -6.75 -23.69 -13.58
C LEU A 370 -6.72 -23.70 -12.05
N HIS A 371 -7.04 -22.57 -11.44
CA HIS A 371 -7.44 -22.56 -10.05
C HIS A 371 -8.88 -23.07 -9.99
N GLY A 372 -9.09 -24.17 -9.25
CA GLY A 372 -10.39 -24.81 -9.13
C GLY A 372 -11.45 -23.77 -8.76
N ASN A 373 -12.52 -23.76 -9.55
CA ASN A 373 -13.73 -23.02 -9.22
C ASN A 373 -14.25 -23.55 -7.88
N ASP A 374 -14.18 -22.72 -6.84
CA ASP A 374 -15.25 -22.72 -5.86
C ASP A 374 -16.51 -22.28 -6.63
N THR A 375 -17.23 -23.26 -7.16
CA THR A 375 -18.61 -23.08 -7.58
C THR A 375 -19.42 -22.72 -6.36
N ARG A 376 -19.37 -21.44 -5.96
CA ARG A 376 -20.39 -20.90 -5.10
C ARG A 376 -21.62 -20.74 -5.98
N GLU A 377 -22.53 -21.72 -5.87
CA GLU A 377 -23.92 -21.60 -6.26
C GLU A 377 -24.61 -20.43 -5.55
#